data_b08f4b8c0bcc0727d6ba9cfbbde42afd
#
_entry.id   b08f4b8c0bcc0727d6ba9cfbbde42afd
#
_cell.length_a   1.000
_cell.length_b   1.000
_cell.length_c   1.000
_cell.angle_alpha   90.00
_cell.angle_beta   90.00
_cell.angle_gamma   90.00
#
_symmetry.space_group_name_H-M   'P 1'
#
loop_
_entity.id
_entity.type
_entity.pdbx_description
1 polymer ?
#
loop_
_entity_poly.entity_id
_entity_poly.type
_entity_poly.pdbx_seq_one_letter_code
_entity_poly.pdbx_strand_id
1 'polypeptide(L)'
;GMFSSPNAAMVMNSVPPAQRGVASGMRMTFFNSGSALSIGVFFSLMVVGLASTLPTALAGGLTAQGVPTAVADHLAALPPVGILFAAFLGINPIASLLSSTGLLGTLPQANVATLTGHDFFPALISAPFRSGLELVFAIAAVMMVVAAVASWYAGATPAGVAIPDAGERLGEEPEDYALVEGEPGDP
;
A
#
# COMPACT_ATOMS: atom_id res chain seq x y z
N GLY A 1 -11.77 8.53 -7.99
CA GLY A 1 -11.95 9.04 -9.35
C GLY A 1 -11.81 10.55 -9.50
N MET A 2 -12.27 11.35 -8.53
CA MET A 2 -12.30 12.82 -8.63
C MET A 2 -10.91 13.49 -8.70
N PHE A 3 -9.88 12.89 -8.13
CA PHE A 3 -8.51 13.45 -8.13
C PHE A 3 -7.70 13.04 -9.37
N SER A 4 -7.89 11.85 -9.90
CA SER A 4 -7.02 11.32 -10.96
C SER A 4 -7.21 12.00 -12.32
N SER A 5 -8.44 12.44 -12.64
CA SER A 5 -8.74 13.10 -13.91
C SER A 5 -8.13 14.51 -14.00
N PRO A 6 -8.34 15.42 -13.04
CA PRO A 6 -7.70 16.74 -13.09
C PRO A 6 -6.16 16.66 -12.99
N ASN A 7 -5.63 15.72 -12.22
CA ASN A 7 -4.19 15.51 -12.15
C ASN A 7 -3.59 15.03 -13.49
N ALA A 8 -4.28 14.13 -14.19
CA ALA A 8 -3.87 13.71 -15.52
C ALA A 8 -3.88 14.86 -16.52
N ALA A 9 -4.94 15.69 -16.51
CA ALA A 9 -5.04 16.86 -17.38
C ALA A 9 -3.92 17.87 -17.10
N MET A 10 -3.62 18.14 -15.82
CA MET A 10 -2.53 19.04 -15.43
C MET A 10 -1.18 18.55 -15.96
N VAL A 11 -0.85 17.27 -15.83
CA VAL A 11 0.39 16.69 -16.37
C VAL A 11 0.42 16.79 -17.89
N MET A 12 -0.68 16.50 -18.59
CA MET A 12 -0.73 16.59 -20.06
C MET A 12 -0.60 18.03 -20.57
N ASN A 13 -1.10 18.99 -19.84
CA ASN A 13 -1.02 20.40 -20.21
C ASN A 13 0.34 21.05 -19.88
N SER A 14 1.15 20.40 -19.03
CA SER A 14 2.50 20.89 -18.69
C SER A 14 3.60 20.46 -19.67
N VAL A 15 3.27 19.65 -20.70
CA VAL A 15 4.23 19.14 -21.67
C VAL A 15 3.78 19.46 -23.11
N PRO A 16 4.74 19.68 -24.05
CA PRO A 16 4.43 19.87 -25.46
C PRO A 16 3.67 18.68 -26.06
N PRO A 17 2.80 18.90 -27.07
CA PRO A 17 1.99 17.84 -27.68
C PRO A 17 2.79 16.62 -28.13
N ALA A 18 3.99 16.83 -28.69
CA ALA A 18 4.88 15.77 -29.15
C ALA A 18 5.40 14.86 -28.02
N GLN A 19 5.41 15.33 -26.76
CA GLN A 19 5.92 14.59 -25.60
C GLN A 19 4.83 13.99 -24.71
N ARG A 20 3.56 14.22 -25.04
CA ARG A 20 2.42 13.75 -24.22
C ARG A 20 2.38 12.23 -24.08
N GLY A 21 2.79 11.49 -25.12
CA GLY A 21 2.90 10.03 -25.04
C GLY A 21 3.91 9.57 -23.99
N VAL A 22 5.09 10.18 -23.98
CA VAL A 22 6.16 9.88 -23.01
C VAL A 22 5.71 10.26 -21.59
N ALA A 23 5.10 11.44 -21.41
CA ALA A 23 4.59 11.89 -20.12
C ALA A 23 3.50 10.96 -19.57
N SER A 24 2.61 10.46 -20.44
CA SER A 24 1.59 9.48 -20.06
C SER A 24 2.20 8.16 -19.62
N GLY A 25 3.20 7.65 -20.35
CA GLY A 25 3.93 6.43 -20.00
C GLY A 25 4.65 6.56 -18.65
N MET A 26 5.37 7.66 -18.43
CA MET A 26 6.03 7.95 -17.16
C MET A 26 5.02 8.02 -16.01
N ARG A 27 3.91 8.74 -16.18
CA ARG A 27 2.85 8.83 -15.17
C ARG A 27 2.32 7.45 -14.79
N MET A 28 2.07 6.58 -15.77
CA MET A 28 1.57 5.23 -15.53
C MET A 28 2.61 4.37 -14.81
N THR A 29 3.88 4.49 -15.17
CA THR A 29 4.99 3.79 -14.51
C THR A 29 5.09 4.20 -13.03
N PHE A 30 5.07 5.50 -12.73
CA PHE A 30 5.08 5.99 -11.35
C PHE A 30 3.86 5.54 -10.57
N PHE A 31 2.68 5.55 -11.17
CA PHE A 31 1.45 5.09 -10.54
C PHE A 31 1.53 3.60 -10.17
N ASN A 32 1.94 2.75 -11.10
CA ASN A 32 2.05 1.32 -10.87
C ASN A 32 3.16 0.98 -9.87
N SER A 33 4.32 1.61 -9.99
CA SER A 33 5.44 1.43 -9.06
C SER A 33 5.07 1.90 -7.65
N GLY A 34 4.43 3.06 -7.53
CA GLY A 34 3.96 3.59 -6.26
C GLY A 34 2.91 2.68 -5.62
N SER A 35 1.99 2.13 -6.41
CA SER A 35 0.98 1.17 -5.94
C SER A 35 1.62 -0.12 -5.40
N ALA A 36 2.56 -0.71 -6.15
CA ALA A 36 3.26 -1.92 -5.71
C ALA A 36 4.09 -1.68 -4.44
N LEU A 37 4.80 -0.54 -4.39
CA LEU A 37 5.62 -0.17 -3.24
C LEU A 37 4.76 0.06 -1.99
N SER A 38 3.60 0.72 -2.15
CA SER A 38 2.71 1.03 -1.03
C SER A 38 2.19 -0.22 -0.33
N ILE A 39 1.83 -1.27 -1.08
CA ILE A 39 1.38 -2.54 -0.51
C ILE A 39 2.47 -3.13 0.41
N GLY A 40 3.73 -3.19 -0.05
CA GLY A 40 4.84 -3.71 0.74
C GLY A 40 5.13 -2.88 1.98
N VAL A 41 5.15 -1.56 1.84
CA VAL A 41 5.42 -0.63 2.96
C VAL A 41 4.31 -0.71 4.01
N PHE A 42 3.04 -0.60 3.62
CA PHE A 42 1.93 -0.64 4.57
C PHE A 42 1.78 -2.01 5.25
N PHE A 43 2.02 -3.10 4.52
CA PHE A 43 2.04 -4.42 5.15
C PHE A 43 3.16 -4.54 6.18
N SER A 44 4.37 -4.06 5.86
CA SER A 44 5.50 -4.06 6.81
C SER A 44 5.20 -3.22 8.06
N LEU A 45 4.62 -2.03 7.89
CA LEU A 45 4.22 -1.17 9.01
C LEU A 45 3.14 -1.84 9.89
N MET A 46 2.18 -2.53 9.28
CA MET A 46 1.18 -3.29 10.01
C MET A 46 1.81 -4.43 10.83
N VAL A 47 2.78 -5.15 10.26
CA VAL A 47 3.51 -6.20 10.98
C VAL A 47 4.32 -5.62 12.14
N VAL A 48 4.98 -4.47 11.95
CA VAL A 48 5.72 -3.78 13.01
C VAL A 48 4.78 -3.34 14.14
N GLY A 49 3.64 -2.74 13.80
CA GLY A 49 2.63 -2.34 14.78
C GLY A 49 2.08 -3.54 15.56
N LEU A 50 1.81 -4.64 14.87
CA LEU A 50 1.36 -5.88 15.50
C LEU A 50 2.44 -6.49 16.40
N ALA A 51 3.70 -6.51 15.94
CA ALA A 51 4.83 -7.07 16.70
C ALA A 51 5.08 -6.35 18.03
N SER A 52 4.72 -5.08 18.13
CA SER A 52 4.92 -4.29 19.36
C SER A 52 3.94 -4.66 20.49
N THR A 53 2.74 -5.12 20.17
CA THR A 53 1.66 -5.32 21.15
C THR A 53 1.21 -6.77 21.26
N LEU A 54 1.39 -7.57 20.21
CA LEU A 54 0.95 -8.96 20.14
C LEU A 54 1.57 -9.86 21.21
N PRO A 55 2.90 -9.82 21.50
CA PRO A 55 3.51 -10.67 22.52
C PRO A 55 2.87 -10.47 23.88
N THR A 56 2.66 -9.24 24.30
CA THR A 56 2.04 -8.92 25.59
C THR A 56 0.58 -9.39 25.65
N ALA A 57 -0.17 -9.22 24.58
CA ALA A 57 -1.57 -9.67 24.51
C ALA A 57 -1.66 -11.21 24.55
N LEU A 58 -0.80 -11.91 23.81
CA LEU A 58 -0.74 -13.38 23.82
C LEU A 58 -0.34 -13.93 25.20
N ALA A 59 0.77 -13.42 25.76
CA ALA A 59 1.23 -13.87 27.09
C ALA A 59 0.14 -13.62 28.15
N GLY A 60 -0.46 -12.43 28.17
CA GLY A 60 -1.51 -12.08 29.11
C GLY A 60 -2.77 -12.91 28.95
N GLY A 61 -3.23 -13.10 27.71
CA GLY A 61 -4.44 -13.89 27.45
C GLY A 61 -4.28 -15.39 27.76
N LEU A 62 -3.10 -15.96 27.47
CA LEU A 62 -2.78 -17.35 27.79
C LEU A 62 -2.65 -17.56 29.28
N THR A 63 -1.95 -16.70 30.01
CA THR A 63 -1.78 -16.78 31.45
C THR A 63 -3.10 -16.59 32.20
N ALA A 64 -3.99 -15.73 31.71
CA ALA A 64 -5.35 -15.57 32.26
C ALA A 64 -6.19 -16.86 32.19
N GLN A 65 -5.87 -17.76 31.25
CA GLN A 65 -6.48 -19.09 31.11
C GLN A 65 -5.69 -20.20 31.80
N GLY A 66 -4.72 -19.84 32.66
CA GLY A 66 -3.97 -20.79 33.47
C GLY A 66 -2.80 -21.46 32.75
N VAL A 67 -2.41 -21.00 31.55
CA VAL A 67 -1.20 -21.48 30.89
C VAL A 67 0.02 -20.96 31.68
N PRO A 68 1.01 -21.86 32.00
CA PRO A 68 2.23 -21.43 32.69
C PRO A 68 2.96 -20.32 31.94
N THR A 69 3.45 -19.30 32.64
CA THR A 69 4.09 -18.11 32.07
C THR A 69 5.22 -18.45 31.11
N ALA A 70 6.07 -19.42 31.43
CA ALA A 70 7.16 -19.86 30.56
C ALA A 70 6.68 -20.36 29.20
N VAL A 71 5.53 -21.04 29.13
CA VAL A 71 4.93 -21.51 27.88
C VAL A 71 4.22 -20.37 27.14
N ALA A 72 3.51 -19.54 27.89
CA ALA A 72 2.86 -18.36 27.33
C ALA A 72 3.87 -17.40 26.68
N ASP A 73 5.00 -17.15 27.32
CA ASP A 73 6.09 -16.31 26.79
C ASP A 73 6.73 -16.93 25.55
N HIS A 74 6.93 -18.25 25.56
CA HIS A 74 7.46 -18.95 24.38
C HIS A 74 6.51 -18.85 23.18
N LEU A 75 5.22 -19.01 23.39
CA LEU A 75 4.21 -18.84 22.34
C LEU A 75 4.09 -17.38 21.88
N ALA A 76 4.24 -16.43 22.80
CA ALA A 76 4.22 -15.00 22.52
C ALA A 76 5.45 -14.55 21.70
N ALA A 77 6.56 -15.27 21.78
CA ALA A 77 7.77 -15.00 21.01
C ALA A 77 7.72 -15.50 19.55
N LEU A 78 6.64 -16.18 19.14
CA LEU A 78 6.47 -16.65 17.77
C LEU A 78 6.37 -15.46 16.78
N PRO A 79 6.84 -15.63 15.53
CA PRO A 79 6.81 -14.57 14.54
C PRO A 79 5.37 -14.05 14.29
N PRO A 80 5.13 -12.73 14.37
CA PRO A 80 3.80 -12.13 14.21
C PRO A 80 3.15 -12.46 12.87
N VAL A 81 3.96 -12.64 11.83
CA VAL A 81 3.49 -13.00 10.47
C VAL A 81 2.78 -14.35 10.46
N GLY A 82 3.31 -15.35 11.17
CA GLY A 82 2.67 -16.69 11.27
C GLY A 82 1.31 -16.62 11.97
N ILE A 83 1.22 -15.80 13.03
CA ILE A 83 -0.02 -15.57 13.78
C ILE A 83 -1.05 -14.83 12.91
N LEU A 84 -0.60 -13.84 12.15
CA LEU A 84 -1.45 -13.11 11.21
C LEU A 84 -2.03 -14.03 10.13
N PHE A 85 -1.19 -14.92 9.55
CA PHE A 85 -1.66 -15.89 8.56
C PHE A 85 -2.68 -16.87 9.14
N ALA A 86 -2.46 -17.37 10.37
CA ALA A 86 -3.43 -18.22 11.04
C ALA A 86 -4.77 -17.51 11.22
N ALA A 87 -4.75 -16.22 11.59
CA ALA A 87 -5.95 -15.39 11.70
C ALA A 87 -6.68 -15.24 10.36
N PHE A 88 -5.96 -15.00 9.27
CA PHE A 88 -6.54 -14.89 7.93
C PHE A 88 -7.19 -16.21 7.47
N LEU A 89 -6.62 -17.33 7.84
CA LEU A 89 -7.19 -18.65 7.53
C LEU A 89 -8.34 -19.05 8.46
N GLY A 90 -8.67 -18.24 9.47
CA GLY A 90 -9.67 -18.58 10.48
C GLY A 90 -9.29 -19.75 11.38
N ILE A 91 -7.98 -20.04 11.50
CA ILE A 91 -7.44 -21.14 12.28
C ILE A 91 -7.05 -20.60 13.67
N ASN A 92 -7.43 -21.33 14.73
CA ASN A 92 -6.92 -21.09 16.06
C ASN A 92 -5.60 -21.88 16.26
N PRO A 93 -4.42 -21.21 16.18
CA PRO A 93 -3.14 -21.92 16.31
C PRO A 93 -2.85 -22.32 17.75
N ILE A 94 -3.52 -21.74 18.74
CA ILE A 94 -3.31 -21.99 20.17
C ILE A 94 -3.63 -23.44 20.51
N ALA A 95 -4.72 -23.97 19.96
CA ALA A 95 -5.12 -25.36 20.19
C ALA A 95 -4.04 -26.36 19.74
N SER A 96 -3.48 -26.18 18.53
CA SER A 96 -2.44 -27.06 18.00
C SER A 96 -1.10 -26.93 18.75
N LEU A 97 -0.73 -25.69 19.12
CA LEU A 97 0.50 -25.41 19.86
C LEU A 97 0.45 -25.98 21.30
N LEU A 98 -0.67 -25.82 22.00
CA LEU A 98 -0.85 -26.35 23.35
C LEU A 98 -1.02 -27.85 23.34
N SER A 99 -1.61 -28.47 22.31
CA SER A 99 -1.71 -29.93 22.22
C SER A 99 -0.34 -30.61 22.10
N SER A 100 0.58 -29.97 21.36
CA SER A 100 1.96 -30.49 21.21
C SER A 100 2.77 -30.46 22.51
N THR A 101 2.41 -29.58 23.45
CA THR A 101 3.06 -29.49 24.78
C THR A 101 2.44 -30.40 25.82
N GLY A 102 1.33 -31.06 25.54
CA GLY A 102 0.59 -31.89 26.48
C GLY A 102 -0.14 -31.15 27.61
N LEU A 103 -0.09 -29.79 27.61
CA LEU A 103 -0.65 -28.97 28.67
C LEU A 103 -2.18 -28.96 28.70
N LEU A 104 -2.84 -29.24 27.57
CA LEU A 104 -4.31 -29.28 27.51
C LEU A 104 -4.92 -30.29 28.48
N GLY A 105 -4.19 -31.36 28.77
CA GLY A 105 -4.61 -32.39 29.77
C GLY A 105 -4.46 -31.98 31.23
N THR A 106 -3.70 -30.93 31.52
CA THR A 106 -3.44 -30.46 32.89
C THR A 106 -4.28 -29.21 33.28
N LEU A 107 -4.89 -28.56 32.30
CA LEU A 107 -5.71 -27.38 32.53
C LEU A 107 -7.17 -27.74 32.86
N PRO A 108 -7.90 -26.90 33.61
CA PRO A 108 -9.33 -27.08 33.81
C PRO A 108 -10.08 -27.12 32.48
N GLN A 109 -11.07 -28.00 32.37
CA GLN A 109 -11.79 -28.21 31.11
C GLN A 109 -12.48 -26.97 30.58
N ALA A 110 -12.94 -26.06 31.47
CA ALA A 110 -13.50 -24.78 31.09
C ALA A 110 -12.47 -23.87 30.37
N ASN A 111 -11.23 -23.86 30.87
CA ASN A 111 -10.15 -23.06 30.26
C ASN A 111 -9.70 -23.67 28.92
N VAL A 112 -9.65 -24.98 28.84
CA VAL A 112 -9.38 -25.67 27.55
C VAL A 112 -10.44 -25.35 26.52
N ALA A 113 -11.71 -25.40 26.90
CA ALA A 113 -12.81 -25.05 26.00
C ALA A 113 -12.71 -23.59 25.51
N THR A 114 -12.30 -22.67 26.37
CA THR A 114 -12.05 -21.26 26.00
C THR A 114 -10.87 -21.14 25.06
N LEU A 115 -9.71 -21.71 25.40
CA LEU A 115 -8.47 -21.62 24.62
C LEU A 115 -8.60 -22.24 23.22
N THR A 116 -9.38 -23.32 23.10
CA THR A 116 -9.61 -24.03 21.82
C THR A 116 -10.83 -23.47 21.08
N GLY A 117 -11.62 -22.62 21.72
CA GLY A 117 -12.80 -21.99 21.14
C GLY A 117 -12.46 -21.11 19.94
N HIS A 118 -13.45 -20.96 19.06
CA HIS A 118 -13.31 -20.18 17.83
C HIS A 118 -13.12 -18.68 18.08
N ASP A 119 -13.68 -18.15 19.18
CA ASP A 119 -13.71 -16.73 19.48
C ASP A 119 -12.51 -16.25 20.28
N PHE A 120 -11.81 -17.14 20.97
CA PHE A 120 -10.70 -16.76 21.84
C PHE A 120 -9.55 -16.10 21.07
N PHE A 121 -9.08 -16.73 20.01
CA PHE A 121 -7.97 -16.23 19.25
C PHE A 121 -8.28 -14.91 18.52
N PRO A 122 -9.39 -14.75 17.79
CA PRO A 122 -9.78 -13.46 17.22
C PRO A 122 -9.94 -12.35 18.26
N ALA A 123 -10.56 -12.64 19.41
CA ALA A 123 -10.68 -11.66 20.48
C ALA A 123 -9.32 -11.20 21.01
N LEU A 124 -8.39 -12.14 21.19
CA LEU A 124 -7.05 -11.89 21.71
C LEU A 124 -6.21 -11.00 20.80
N ILE A 125 -6.27 -11.21 19.47
CA ILE A 125 -5.50 -10.45 18.50
C ILE A 125 -6.18 -9.15 18.06
N SER A 126 -7.43 -8.93 18.40
CA SER A 126 -8.21 -7.76 17.95
C SER A 126 -7.60 -6.43 18.36
N ALA A 127 -7.12 -6.30 19.60
CA ALA A 127 -6.47 -5.08 20.09
C ALA A 127 -5.08 -4.84 19.44
N PRO A 128 -4.17 -5.83 19.39
CA PRO A 128 -2.93 -5.72 18.62
C PRO A 128 -3.13 -5.37 17.14
N PHE A 129 -4.11 -5.99 16.51
CA PHE A 129 -4.42 -5.71 15.10
C PHE A 129 -4.92 -4.28 14.90
N ARG A 130 -5.77 -3.81 15.79
CA ARG A 130 -6.24 -2.41 15.79
C ARG A 130 -5.09 -1.43 15.93
N SER A 131 -4.16 -1.67 16.86
CA SER A 131 -2.97 -0.82 17.03
C SER A 131 -2.09 -0.78 15.77
N GLY A 132 -1.92 -1.93 15.09
CA GLY A 132 -1.23 -1.99 13.81
C GLY A 132 -1.93 -1.15 12.72
N LEU A 133 -3.26 -1.25 12.62
CA LEU A 133 -4.05 -0.45 11.70
C LEU A 133 -4.00 1.06 12.02
N GLU A 134 -4.09 1.43 13.28
CA GLU A 134 -3.98 2.83 13.72
C GLU A 134 -2.65 3.45 13.28
N LEU A 135 -1.53 2.72 13.41
CA LEU A 135 -0.22 3.14 12.94
C LEU A 135 -0.21 3.35 11.41
N VAL A 136 -0.73 2.38 10.65
CA VAL A 136 -0.81 2.44 9.19
C VAL A 136 -1.63 3.65 8.74
N PHE A 137 -2.82 3.85 9.34
CA PHE A 137 -3.68 4.98 8.99
C PHE A 137 -3.09 6.33 9.38
N ALA A 138 -2.40 6.42 10.52
CA ALA A 138 -1.70 7.64 10.94
C ALA A 138 -0.62 8.03 9.92
N ILE A 139 0.21 7.07 9.48
CA ILE A 139 1.24 7.31 8.48
C ILE A 139 0.61 7.68 7.12
N ALA A 140 -0.44 6.98 6.70
CA ALA A 140 -1.17 7.30 5.48
C ALA A 140 -1.76 8.72 5.51
N ALA A 141 -2.31 9.14 6.65
CA ALA A 141 -2.83 10.50 6.83
C ALA A 141 -1.72 11.55 6.71
N VAL A 142 -0.57 11.32 7.34
CA VAL A 142 0.60 12.21 7.20
C VAL A 142 1.05 12.29 5.74
N MET A 143 1.15 11.17 5.04
CA MET A 143 1.52 11.14 3.62
C MET A 143 0.52 11.91 2.75
N MET A 144 -0.78 11.81 3.05
CA MET A 144 -1.82 12.58 2.33
C MET A 144 -1.68 14.08 2.57
N VAL A 145 -1.38 14.50 3.81
CA VAL A 145 -1.13 15.92 4.12
C VAL A 145 0.10 16.43 3.35
N VAL A 146 1.20 15.66 3.35
CA VAL A 146 2.41 16.01 2.57
C VAL A 146 2.09 16.13 1.09
N ALA A 147 1.34 15.20 0.53
CA ALA A 147 0.92 15.24 -0.88
C ALA A 147 0.01 16.46 -1.18
N ALA A 148 -0.89 16.79 -0.27
CA ALA A 148 -1.76 17.97 -0.41
C ALA A 148 -0.97 19.28 -0.38
N VAL A 149 -0.01 19.40 0.54
CA VAL A 149 0.89 20.57 0.63
C VAL A 149 1.75 20.67 -0.62
N ALA A 150 2.36 19.57 -1.07
CA ALA A 150 3.14 19.55 -2.31
C ALA A 150 2.30 19.95 -3.53
N SER A 151 1.07 19.47 -3.62
CA SER A 151 0.13 19.82 -4.69
C SER A 151 -0.27 21.31 -4.65
N TRP A 152 -0.43 21.87 -3.45
CA TRP A 152 -0.71 23.29 -3.28
C TRP A 152 0.43 24.16 -3.81
N TYR A 153 1.67 23.86 -3.48
CA TYR A 153 2.84 24.57 -3.98
C TYR A 153 3.03 24.41 -5.48
N ALA A 154 2.79 23.21 -6.03
CA ALA A 154 2.87 22.98 -7.47
C ALA A 154 1.80 23.73 -8.27
N GLY A 155 0.59 23.89 -7.72
CA GLY A 155 -0.49 24.65 -8.35
C GLY A 155 -0.31 26.17 -8.28
N ALA A 156 0.56 26.67 -7.40
CA ALA A 156 0.86 28.09 -7.24
C ALA A 156 1.91 28.62 -8.25
N THR A 157 2.62 27.75 -8.96
CA THR A 157 3.53 28.14 -10.05
C THR A 157 2.70 28.44 -11.29
N PRO A 158 2.71 29.69 -11.81
CA PRO A 158 2.03 29.99 -13.07
C PRO A 158 2.61 29.07 -14.16
N ALA A 159 1.74 28.45 -14.95
CA ALA A 159 2.12 27.72 -16.15
C ALA A 159 2.63 28.73 -17.20
N GLY A 160 3.83 29.23 -16.97
CA GLY A 160 4.50 30.28 -17.79
C GLY A 160 5.39 29.68 -18.89
N VAL A 161 4.96 28.57 -19.49
CA VAL A 161 5.47 28.22 -20.81
C VAL A 161 4.38 28.51 -21.80
N ALA A 162 4.41 29.73 -22.34
CA ALA A 162 3.70 30.05 -23.56
C ALA A 162 4.18 29.05 -24.62
N ILE A 163 3.33 28.10 -24.97
CA ILE A 163 3.56 27.22 -26.12
C ILE A 163 3.46 28.15 -27.31
N PRO A 164 4.55 28.36 -28.11
CA PRO A 164 4.44 29.14 -29.33
C PRO A 164 3.32 28.54 -30.17
N ASP A 165 2.43 29.37 -30.62
CA ASP A 165 1.26 28.99 -31.41
C ASP A 165 1.71 28.10 -32.59
N ALA A 166 1.11 26.92 -32.69
CA ALA A 166 1.39 25.99 -33.80
C ALA A 166 1.06 26.62 -35.16
N GLY A 167 0.29 27.73 -35.17
CA GLY A 167 0.01 28.53 -36.35
C GLY A 167 1.22 29.28 -36.91
N GLU A 168 2.17 29.66 -36.07
CA GLU A 168 3.35 30.42 -36.50
C GLU A 168 4.39 29.56 -37.22
N ARG A 169 4.36 28.24 -37.05
CA ARG A 169 5.24 27.29 -37.75
C ARG A 169 4.69 26.82 -39.09
N LEU A 170 3.41 27.03 -39.38
CA LEU A 170 2.80 26.70 -40.66
C LEU A 170 2.91 27.82 -41.69
N GLY A 171 3.45 29.01 -41.29
CA GLY A 171 3.71 30.11 -42.17
C GLY A 171 5.09 30.11 -42.85
N GLU A 172 5.98 29.21 -42.41
CA GLU A 172 7.25 28.94 -43.10
C GLU A 172 7.13 27.63 -43.89
N GLU A 173 6.24 27.63 -44.86
CA GLU A 173 6.30 26.62 -45.92
C GLU A 173 7.53 26.99 -46.79
N PRO A 174 8.55 26.13 -46.87
CA PRO A 174 9.67 26.40 -47.80
C PRO A 174 9.12 26.26 -49.20
N GLU A 175 9.21 27.35 -49.96
CA GLU A 175 8.89 27.45 -51.40
C GLU A 175 9.69 26.50 -52.30
N ASP A 176 10.33 25.49 -51.74
CA ASP A 176 11.32 24.64 -52.44
C ASP A 176 10.76 23.30 -52.98
N TYR A 177 9.44 23.09 -52.85
CA TYR A 177 8.82 21.88 -53.47
C TYR A 177 8.17 22.15 -54.85
N ALA A 178 8.27 23.34 -55.40
CA ALA A 178 7.59 23.72 -56.67
C ALA A 178 8.38 23.43 -57.94
N LEU A 179 9.55 22.79 -57.86
CA LEU A 179 10.42 22.61 -59.05
C LEU A 179 10.65 21.14 -59.49
N VAL A 180 9.82 20.20 -59.11
CA VAL A 180 9.94 18.81 -59.56
C VAL A 180 8.72 18.29 -60.30
N GLU A 181 7.92 19.16 -60.87
CA GLU A 181 6.90 18.73 -61.86
C GLU A 181 7.18 19.41 -63.20
N GLY A 182 7.75 18.67 -64.13
CA GLY A 182 7.78 19.08 -65.51
C GLY A 182 8.94 18.67 -66.36
N GLU A 183 9.09 17.39 -66.64
CA GLU A 183 9.72 16.99 -67.89
C GLU A 183 8.82 15.99 -68.61
N PRO A 184 8.07 16.42 -69.68
CA PRO A 184 7.38 15.48 -70.54
C PRO A 184 8.37 14.84 -71.49
N GLY A 185 8.53 13.50 -71.37
CA GLY A 185 9.23 12.72 -72.37
C GLY A 185 8.52 12.79 -73.70
N ASP A 186 9.24 13.12 -74.73
CA ASP A 186 8.84 13.08 -76.15
C ASP A 186 9.74 12.07 -76.86
N PRO A 187 9.42 11.60 -78.08
CA PRO A 187 8.62 10.41 -78.49
C PRO A 187 9.45 9.22 -78.85
#